data_b18be3ee40756e1f32c56171ed0b17db
#
_entry.id   b18be3ee40756e1f32c56171ed0b17db
#
_cell.length_a   1.000
_cell.length_b   1.000
_cell.length_c   1.000
_cell.angle_alpha   90.00
_cell.angle_beta   90.00
_cell.angle_gamma   90.00
#
_symmetry.space_group_name_H-M   'P 1'
#
loop_
_entity.id
_entity.type
_entity.pdbx_description
1 polymer ?
#
loop_
_entity_poly.entity_id
_entity_poly.type
_entity_poly.pdbx_seq_one_letter_code
_entity_poly.pdbx_strand_id
1 'polypeptide(L)'
;MRFNPFVFLRKQSEIPRLIANIMKNTTPDEGLNNTADPFWDKSESMYLQAIFYYIWLECPMQSVDPFTGEITTLRKNFESVLRLLDEAEINDDGEESPLEMRFRILAEEKPRHPAIATYNRFRKGAGDTMRSVIMCANSRFNAFDNEELLHILSDNDIPLDELGTGINGDGITKSHLFVITPDDDDTWDFVPGMIYTLLFQELYRQARFYRNNALPIAVGCWFDEFANIKMPSNFERILATCRSRNVFCVPILQSLAQIKKLFKDGAWEGIVGNCDTFIYLGGNEQSTHKYISELLGKWTIDKRTTGESRGAQGSVSKNYDVLGQELLDPAQVRLLPNDKCIVLVRGEKPLIDNKWFIWEKQIAKIAKKYGRYKNDAVPREDMFVVTDRSSEYFKSINEKEKNVVVHDNLDPVEFLKMDFSEETINEHDDEEEYLMSMIDSLSSDEMDDIINEEEEATRRAKFEEFLQDYDLMSIVQIYSSELIEPERKKAIIELEKLGIDEDKIKNEVYPEIPLSEVLENVRMVKNYYAAVNS
;
A
#
# COMPACT_ATOMS: atom_id res chain seq x y z
N MET A 1 1.24 -12.34 0.70
CA MET A 1 1.64 -11.41 -0.39
C MET A 1 3.15 -11.22 -0.35
N ARG A 2 3.80 -11.27 -1.51
CA ARG A 2 5.25 -11.11 -1.65
C ARG A 2 5.56 -9.70 -2.13
N PHE A 3 6.70 -9.19 -1.72
CA PHE A 3 7.17 -7.85 -2.06
C PHE A 3 8.66 -7.87 -2.40
N ASN A 4 8.98 -7.74 -3.65
CA ASN A 4 10.37 -7.70 -4.12
C ASN A 4 10.77 -6.27 -4.51
N PRO A 5 11.61 -5.59 -3.73
CA PRO A 5 12.04 -4.22 -4.01
C PRO A 5 12.73 -4.04 -5.36
N PHE A 6 13.41 -5.06 -5.87
CA PHE A 6 14.11 -4.98 -7.17
C PHE A 6 13.16 -4.74 -8.35
N VAL A 7 11.90 -5.15 -8.24
CA VAL A 7 10.88 -4.93 -9.28
C VAL A 7 10.62 -3.44 -9.52
N PHE A 8 10.77 -2.62 -8.48
CA PHE A 8 10.49 -1.18 -8.53
C PHE A 8 11.69 -0.32 -8.93
N LEU A 9 12.90 -0.92 -8.99
CA LEU A 9 14.10 -0.20 -9.41
C LEU A 9 14.13 -0.02 -10.94
N ARG A 10 14.17 1.22 -11.39
CA ARG A 10 14.21 1.59 -12.81
C ARG A 10 15.49 2.33 -13.22
N LYS A 11 16.20 2.90 -12.25
CA LYS A 11 17.39 3.72 -12.47
C LYS A 11 18.50 3.37 -11.50
N GLN A 12 19.73 3.46 -11.95
CA GLN A 12 20.91 3.23 -11.11
C GLN A 12 20.91 4.09 -9.83
N SER A 13 20.40 5.32 -9.91
CA SER A 13 20.33 6.23 -8.73
C SER A 13 19.33 5.79 -7.64
N GLU A 14 18.50 4.80 -7.90
CA GLU A 14 17.52 4.28 -6.93
C GLU A 14 18.15 3.22 -6.01
N ILE A 15 19.19 2.52 -6.48
CA ILE A 15 19.93 1.53 -5.68
C ILE A 15 20.57 2.15 -4.43
N PRO A 16 21.33 3.26 -4.51
CA PRO A 16 21.85 3.89 -3.30
C PRO A 16 20.78 4.35 -2.32
N ARG A 17 19.59 4.71 -2.81
CA ARG A 17 18.45 5.09 -1.95
C ARG A 17 17.85 3.89 -1.22
N LEU A 18 17.70 2.77 -1.91
CA LEU A 18 17.23 1.53 -1.28
C LEU A 18 18.21 1.08 -0.20
N ILE A 19 19.51 1.07 -0.50
CA ILE A 19 20.56 0.71 0.47
C ILE A 19 20.56 1.67 1.66
N ALA A 20 20.47 2.98 1.43
CA ALA A 20 20.40 3.96 2.52
C ALA A 20 19.14 3.77 3.40
N ASN A 21 18.02 3.35 2.80
CA ASN A 21 16.81 3.01 3.55
C ASN A 21 17.03 1.74 4.40
N ILE A 22 17.60 0.68 3.82
CA ILE A 22 17.93 -0.55 4.55
C ILE A 22 18.86 -0.22 5.70
N MET A 23 19.99 0.44 5.44
CA MET A 23 20.99 0.79 6.46
C MET A 23 20.37 1.60 7.61
N LYS A 24 19.55 2.60 7.29
CA LYS A 24 18.87 3.41 8.31
C LYS A 24 17.94 2.59 9.19
N ASN A 25 17.15 1.68 8.59
CA ASN A 25 16.10 0.96 9.29
C ASN A 25 16.58 -0.33 9.98
N THR A 26 17.78 -0.81 9.64
CA THR A 26 18.44 -1.97 10.27
C THR A 26 19.54 -1.57 11.27
N THR A 27 19.78 -0.28 11.48
CA THR A 27 20.68 0.19 12.53
C THR A 27 19.88 0.27 13.83
N PRO A 28 20.31 -0.40 14.91
CA PRO A 28 19.65 -0.28 16.21
C PRO A 28 19.56 1.19 16.65
N ASP A 29 18.46 1.56 17.29
CA ASP A 29 18.29 2.86 17.94
C ASP A 29 19.23 2.95 19.17
N GLU A 30 20.53 3.04 18.94
CA GLU A 30 21.48 3.28 20.02
C GLU A 30 21.28 4.68 20.57
N GLY A 31 20.99 4.71 21.89
CA GLY A 31 20.79 5.96 22.61
C GLY A 31 21.98 6.91 22.47
N LEU A 32 21.69 8.15 22.09
CA LEU A 32 22.37 9.43 22.36
C LEU A 32 23.89 9.60 22.09
N ASN A 33 24.67 8.56 21.79
CA ASN A 33 26.11 8.65 21.58
C ASN A 33 26.53 8.08 20.21
N ASN A 34 25.82 8.40 19.15
CA ASN A 34 26.23 7.97 17.80
C ASN A 34 27.39 8.86 17.30
N THR A 35 28.60 8.64 17.86
CA THR A 35 29.86 9.12 17.33
C THR A 35 30.51 8.11 16.38
N ALA A 36 29.68 7.24 15.76
CA ALA A 36 30.17 6.32 14.74
C ALA A 36 30.80 7.12 13.60
N ASP A 37 32.03 6.79 13.27
CA ASP A 37 32.77 7.43 12.18
C ASP A 37 31.97 7.21 10.87
N PRO A 38 31.56 8.28 10.16
CA PRO A 38 30.84 8.18 8.88
C PRO A 38 31.60 7.37 7.82
N PHE A 39 32.85 7.04 8.06
CA PHE A 39 33.65 6.20 7.19
C PHE A 39 33.08 4.78 7.07
N TRP A 40 32.66 4.17 8.18
CA TRP A 40 32.12 2.80 8.17
C TRP A 40 30.83 2.70 7.36
N ASP A 41 29.88 3.58 7.62
CA ASP A 41 28.60 3.61 6.88
C ASP A 41 28.82 3.84 5.37
N LYS A 42 29.74 4.73 5.00
CA LYS A 42 30.06 4.97 3.59
C LYS A 42 30.74 3.79 2.92
N SER A 43 31.61 3.11 3.63
CA SER A 43 32.35 1.95 3.11
C SER A 43 31.42 0.75 2.94
N GLU A 44 30.55 0.49 3.94
CA GLU A 44 29.52 -0.54 3.88
C GLU A 44 28.53 -0.25 2.75
N SER A 45 28.03 0.98 2.66
CA SER A 45 27.15 1.40 1.57
C SER A 45 27.78 1.18 0.19
N MET A 46 29.08 1.44 0.05
CA MET A 46 29.81 1.24 -1.20
C MET A 46 29.92 -0.24 -1.57
N TYR A 47 30.20 -1.09 -0.57
CA TYR A 47 30.25 -2.54 -0.74
C TYR A 47 28.88 -3.10 -1.17
N LEU A 48 27.82 -2.76 -0.43
CA LEU A 48 26.46 -3.16 -0.75
C LEU A 48 26.02 -2.66 -2.12
N GLN A 49 26.38 -1.42 -2.50
CA GLN A 49 26.08 -0.91 -3.83
C GLN A 49 26.69 -1.76 -4.94
N ALA A 50 27.90 -2.29 -4.76
CA ALA A 50 28.51 -3.16 -5.77
C ALA A 50 27.70 -4.44 -5.97
N ILE A 51 27.25 -5.08 -4.88
CA ILE A 51 26.43 -6.30 -4.91
C ILE A 51 25.06 -6.01 -5.54
N PHE A 52 24.36 -4.96 -5.09
CA PHE A 52 23.04 -4.60 -5.62
C PHE A 52 23.08 -4.20 -7.08
N TYR A 53 24.12 -3.51 -7.56
CA TYR A 53 24.32 -3.23 -8.97
C TYR A 53 24.52 -4.50 -9.78
N TYR A 54 25.30 -5.46 -9.26
CA TYR A 54 25.50 -6.73 -9.93
C TYR A 54 24.15 -7.45 -10.10
N ILE A 55 23.41 -7.64 -9.01
CA ILE A 55 22.12 -8.34 -9.04
C ILE A 55 21.13 -7.62 -9.98
N TRP A 56 21.03 -6.31 -9.87
CA TRP A 56 20.05 -5.55 -10.66
C TRP A 56 20.35 -5.53 -12.15
N LEU A 57 21.62 -5.54 -12.57
CA LEU A 57 22.03 -5.44 -13.97
C LEU A 57 22.27 -6.79 -14.61
N GLU A 58 22.83 -7.76 -13.89
CA GLU A 58 23.30 -9.02 -14.47
C GLU A 58 22.37 -10.22 -14.17
N CYS A 59 21.56 -10.17 -13.11
CA CYS A 59 20.67 -11.29 -12.78
C CYS A 59 19.30 -11.13 -13.45
N PRO A 60 18.64 -12.23 -13.84
CA PRO A 60 17.27 -12.20 -14.35
C PRO A 60 16.25 -12.01 -13.20
N MET A 61 15.00 -11.70 -13.55
CA MET A 61 13.90 -11.66 -12.58
C MET A 61 13.46 -13.05 -12.15
N GLN A 62 13.45 -14.00 -13.07
CA GLN A 62 13.03 -15.39 -12.85
C GLN A 62 14.24 -16.31 -12.82
N SER A 63 14.14 -17.41 -12.05
CA SER A 63 15.20 -18.42 -11.96
C SER A 63 15.34 -19.28 -13.21
N VAL A 64 14.38 -19.27 -14.10
CA VAL A 64 14.40 -19.97 -15.38
C VAL A 64 14.29 -18.94 -16.50
N ASP A 65 15.23 -18.95 -17.44
CA ASP A 65 15.13 -18.12 -18.62
C ASP A 65 13.97 -18.63 -19.49
N PRO A 66 12.97 -17.78 -19.80
CA PRO A 66 11.77 -18.19 -20.52
C PRO A 66 12.04 -18.59 -21.99
N PHE A 67 13.21 -18.23 -22.56
CA PHE A 67 13.55 -18.53 -23.95
C PHE A 67 14.53 -19.70 -24.06
N THR A 68 15.51 -19.78 -23.15
CA THR A 68 16.55 -20.83 -23.20
C THR A 68 16.24 -22.01 -22.27
N GLY A 69 15.39 -21.83 -21.27
CA GLY A 69 15.11 -22.84 -20.24
C GLY A 69 16.27 -23.04 -19.25
N GLU A 70 17.32 -22.20 -19.32
CA GLU A 70 18.45 -22.28 -18.39
C GLU A 70 18.03 -21.86 -16.98
N ILE A 71 18.41 -22.68 -16.00
CA ILE A 71 18.16 -22.40 -14.57
C ILE A 71 19.31 -21.56 -14.05
N THR A 72 19.02 -20.35 -13.62
CA THR A 72 19.99 -19.47 -12.95
C THR A 72 19.86 -19.61 -11.44
N THR A 73 21.00 -19.68 -10.75
CA THR A 73 21.07 -19.76 -9.28
C THR A 73 20.89 -18.37 -8.62
N LEU A 74 21.16 -17.30 -9.37
CA LEU A 74 21.01 -15.91 -8.91
C LEU A 74 19.87 -15.23 -9.68
N ARG A 75 19.00 -14.53 -8.96
CA ARG A 75 17.91 -13.72 -9.52
C ARG A 75 17.80 -12.38 -8.80
N LYS A 76 16.99 -11.46 -9.31
CA LYS A 76 16.80 -10.14 -8.68
C LYS A 76 15.94 -10.26 -7.42
N ASN A 77 16.52 -10.72 -6.32
CA ASN A 77 15.88 -10.84 -5.02
C ASN A 77 16.91 -10.76 -3.88
N PHE A 78 16.43 -10.76 -2.63
CA PHE A 78 17.29 -10.70 -1.44
C PHE A 78 18.05 -11.99 -1.16
N GLU A 79 17.52 -13.14 -1.53
CA GLU A 79 18.25 -14.42 -1.43
C GLU A 79 19.58 -14.37 -2.19
N SER A 80 19.57 -13.76 -3.39
CA SER A 80 20.80 -13.56 -4.15
C SER A 80 21.74 -12.54 -3.53
N VAL A 81 21.21 -11.55 -2.79
CA VAL A 81 22.06 -10.63 -2.00
C VAL A 81 22.81 -11.40 -0.93
N LEU A 82 22.10 -12.22 -0.12
CA LEU A 82 22.72 -13.04 0.93
C LEU A 82 23.77 -13.97 0.34
N ARG A 83 23.44 -14.67 -0.73
CA ARG A 83 24.38 -15.59 -1.39
C ARG A 83 25.66 -14.89 -1.86
N LEU A 84 25.56 -13.68 -2.43
CA LEU A 84 26.76 -12.91 -2.82
C LEU A 84 27.53 -12.35 -1.63
N LEU A 85 26.85 -12.07 -0.51
CA LEU A 85 27.53 -11.71 0.74
C LEU A 85 28.32 -12.90 1.31
N ASP A 86 27.78 -14.11 1.26
CA ASP A 86 28.44 -15.34 1.69
C ASP A 86 29.62 -15.71 0.79
N GLU A 87 29.57 -15.39 -0.51
CA GLU A 87 30.65 -15.59 -1.45
C GLU A 87 31.86 -14.66 -1.21
N ALA A 88 31.73 -13.68 -0.31
CA ALA A 88 32.72 -12.67 -0.03
C ALA A 88 33.64 -13.07 1.13
N GLU A 89 34.50 -14.03 0.93
CA GLU A 89 35.54 -14.39 1.88
C GLU A 89 36.83 -13.65 1.55
N ILE A 90 37.55 -13.16 2.57
CA ILE A 90 38.89 -12.63 2.43
C ILE A 90 39.86 -13.67 3.00
N ASN A 91 40.50 -14.41 2.12
CA ASN A 91 41.48 -15.42 2.48
C ASN A 91 42.82 -14.79 2.81
N ASP A 92 43.44 -15.23 3.91
CA ASP A 92 44.78 -14.76 4.33
C ASP A 92 45.89 -15.23 3.37
N ASP A 93 45.62 -16.31 2.64
CA ASP A 93 46.55 -16.91 1.68
C ASP A 93 46.56 -16.21 0.31
N GLY A 94 45.75 -15.16 0.13
CA GLY A 94 45.68 -14.39 -1.10
C GLY A 94 44.90 -15.09 -2.21
N GLU A 95 44.16 -16.15 -1.91
CA GLU A 95 43.25 -16.80 -2.84
C GLU A 95 42.04 -15.89 -3.10
N GLU A 96 41.62 -15.83 -4.38
CA GLU A 96 40.51 -15.02 -4.83
C GLU A 96 39.20 -15.65 -4.33
N SER A 97 38.30 -14.85 -3.69
CA SER A 97 36.98 -15.32 -3.28
C SER A 97 36.08 -15.56 -4.48
N PRO A 98 35.01 -16.39 -4.33
CA PRO A 98 34.02 -16.59 -5.39
C PRO A 98 33.40 -15.26 -5.88
N LEU A 99 33.13 -14.34 -4.98
CA LEU A 99 32.64 -12.99 -5.34
C LEU A 99 33.67 -12.20 -6.16
N GLU A 100 34.95 -12.24 -5.76
CA GLU A 100 36.03 -11.56 -6.50
C GLU A 100 36.18 -12.13 -7.91
N MET A 101 36.10 -13.45 -8.05
CA MET A 101 36.15 -14.12 -9.34
C MET A 101 35.00 -13.67 -10.23
N ARG A 102 33.77 -13.56 -9.71
CA ARG A 102 32.62 -13.03 -10.47
C ARG A 102 32.85 -11.61 -10.95
N PHE A 103 33.33 -10.73 -10.07
CA PHE A 103 33.61 -9.35 -10.44
C PHE A 103 34.78 -9.23 -11.44
N ARG A 104 35.78 -10.11 -11.35
CA ARG A 104 36.87 -10.14 -12.33
C ARG A 104 36.38 -10.56 -13.71
N ILE A 105 35.57 -11.64 -13.81
CA ILE A 105 34.98 -12.09 -15.07
C ILE A 105 34.12 -10.94 -15.67
N LEU A 106 33.27 -10.32 -14.86
CA LEU A 106 32.44 -9.21 -15.30
C LEU A 106 33.30 -8.00 -15.76
N ALA A 107 34.44 -7.74 -15.10
CA ALA A 107 35.34 -6.65 -15.47
C ALA A 107 36.04 -6.88 -16.83
N GLU A 108 36.32 -8.14 -17.17
CA GLU A 108 36.87 -8.51 -18.49
C GLU A 108 35.86 -8.24 -19.61
N GLU A 109 34.57 -8.57 -19.38
CA GLU A 109 33.50 -8.38 -20.35
C GLU A 109 33.00 -6.93 -20.40
N LYS A 110 32.80 -6.31 -19.23
CA LYS A 110 32.16 -5.00 -19.04
C LYS A 110 32.99 -4.09 -18.14
N PRO A 111 34.16 -3.56 -18.56
CA PRO A 111 35.09 -2.81 -17.69
C PRO A 111 34.50 -1.55 -17.03
N ARG A 112 33.45 -0.97 -17.63
CA ARG A 112 32.76 0.24 -17.11
C ARG A 112 31.49 -0.07 -16.35
N HIS A 113 31.27 -1.33 -15.98
CA HIS A 113 30.07 -1.72 -15.24
C HIS A 113 30.02 -1.03 -13.86
N PRO A 114 28.86 -0.49 -13.41
CA PRO A 114 28.73 0.24 -12.14
C PRO A 114 29.17 -0.58 -10.92
N ALA A 115 28.82 -1.89 -10.90
CA ALA A 115 29.25 -2.80 -9.84
C ALA A 115 30.78 -2.84 -9.72
N ILE A 116 31.48 -2.99 -10.86
CA ILE A 116 32.96 -3.04 -10.90
C ILE A 116 33.55 -1.71 -10.46
N ALA A 117 33.03 -0.59 -10.98
CA ALA A 117 33.52 0.74 -10.60
C ALA A 117 33.39 0.99 -9.10
N THR A 118 32.30 0.51 -8.48
CA THR A 118 32.03 0.67 -7.06
C THR A 118 32.86 -0.30 -6.21
N TYR A 119 32.95 -1.57 -6.62
CA TYR A 119 33.76 -2.57 -5.97
C TYR A 119 35.26 -2.22 -5.96
N ASN A 120 35.80 -1.74 -7.08
CA ASN A 120 37.17 -1.28 -7.19
C ASN A 120 37.51 -0.08 -6.27
N ARG A 121 36.51 0.76 -5.96
CA ARG A 121 36.69 1.83 -4.97
C ARG A 121 36.75 1.27 -3.55
N PHE A 122 35.89 0.31 -3.25
CA PHE A 122 35.87 -0.40 -1.97
C PHE A 122 37.20 -1.13 -1.73
N ARG A 123 37.72 -1.85 -2.73
CA ARG A 123 39.00 -2.59 -2.66
C ARG A 123 40.25 -1.72 -2.44
N LYS A 124 40.13 -0.40 -2.53
CA LYS A 124 41.27 0.51 -2.20
C LYS A 124 41.52 0.63 -0.68
N GLY A 125 40.64 0.11 0.15
CA GLY A 125 40.83 0.02 1.60
C GLY A 125 41.91 -1.00 1.96
N ALA A 126 42.45 -0.91 3.17
CA ALA A 126 43.32 -1.95 3.74
C ALA A 126 42.56 -3.26 3.95
N GLY A 127 43.21 -4.41 3.85
CA GLY A 127 42.61 -5.74 3.97
C GLY A 127 41.79 -5.91 5.25
N ASP A 128 42.32 -5.53 6.39
CA ASP A 128 41.62 -5.62 7.69
C ASP A 128 40.39 -4.70 7.74
N THR A 129 40.45 -3.53 7.10
CA THR A 129 39.31 -2.61 7.00
C THR A 129 38.22 -3.21 6.12
N MET A 130 38.58 -3.84 4.99
CA MET A 130 37.62 -4.49 4.11
C MET A 130 36.94 -5.66 4.82
N ARG A 131 37.66 -6.51 5.55
CA ARG A 131 37.10 -7.58 6.39
C ARG A 131 36.08 -7.04 7.37
N SER A 132 36.44 -5.98 8.09
CA SER A 132 35.52 -5.37 9.06
C SER A 132 34.26 -4.84 8.40
N VAL A 133 34.33 -4.23 7.21
CA VAL A 133 33.18 -3.74 6.46
C VAL A 133 32.31 -4.90 5.97
N ILE A 134 32.88 -5.97 5.44
CA ILE A 134 32.17 -7.18 5.05
C ILE A 134 31.45 -7.79 6.24
N MET A 135 32.13 -7.88 7.39
CA MET A 135 31.54 -8.38 8.63
C MET A 135 30.36 -7.51 9.10
N CYS A 136 30.46 -6.18 9.01
CA CYS A 136 29.35 -5.27 9.32
C CYS A 136 28.16 -5.50 8.38
N ALA A 137 28.42 -5.63 7.08
CA ALA A 137 27.37 -5.90 6.09
C ALA A 137 26.67 -7.26 6.35
N ASN A 138 27.44 -8.33 6.59
CA ASN A 138 26.89 -9.64 6.92
C ASN A 138 26.07 -9.58 8.22
N SER A 139 26.57 -8.93 9.27
CA SER A 139 25.84 -8.75 10.53
C SER A 139 24.50 -8.01 10.32
N ARG A 140 24.48 -6.99 9.47
CA ARG A 140 23.27 -6.26 9.13
C ARG A 140 22.27 -7.14 8.38
N PHE A 141 22.74 -7.93 7.44
CA PHE A 141 21.91 -8.80 6.62
C PHE A 141 21.51 -10.10 7.31
N ASN A 142 22.05 -10.40 8.50
CA ASN A 142 21.62 -11.52 9.33
C ASN A 142 20.09 -11.44 9.67
N ALA A 143 19.54 -10.23 9.78
CA ALA A 143 18.11 -10.05 9.97
C ALA A 143 17.27 -10.52 8.76
N PHE A 144 17.88 -10.63 7.57
CA PHE A 144 17.24 -11.14 6.36
C PHE A 144 17.37 -12.66 6.19
N ASP A 145 18.26 -13.30 6.95
CA ASP A 145 18.48 -14.75 6.91
C ASP A 145 17.37 -15.50 7.68
N ASN A 146 16.16 -15.31 7.21
CA ASN A 146 14.95 -15.95 7.71
C ASN A 146 14.10 -16.39 6.53
N GLU A 147 13.70 -17.66 6.54
CA GLU A 147 12.97 -18.26 5.41
C GLU A 147 11.65 -17.56 5.09
N GLU A 148 10.90 -17.15 6.13
CA GLU A 148 9.62 -16.45 5.96
C GLU A 148 9.83 -15.08 5.33
N LEU A 149 10.83 -14.34 5.81
CA LEU A 149 11.18 -13.05 5.25
C LEU A 149 11.69 -13.17 3.82
N LEU A 150 12.56 -14.14 3.54
CA LEU A 150 13.05 -14.40 2.19
C LEU A 150 11.91 -14.80 1.25
N HIS A 151 10.92 -15.57 1.74
CA HIS A 151 9.72 -15.87 0.96
C HIS A 151 8.93 -14.58 0.65
N ILE A 152 8.73 -13.71 1.63
CA ILE A 152 8.07 -12.41 1.42
C ILE A 152 8.82 -11.56 0.38
N LEU A 153 10.15 -11.56 0.43
CA LEU A 153 11.00 -10.75 -0.46
C LEU A 153 11.38 -11.43 -1.79
N SER A 154 10.88 -12.65 -2.01
CA SER A 154 11.28 -13.47 -3.17
C SER A 154 10.73 -12.96 -4.49
N ASP A 155 9.48 -12.54 -4.51
CA ASP A 155 8.72 -12.17 -5.70
C ASP A 155 7.82 -10.96 -5.42
N ASN A 156 7.02 -10.49 -6.38
CA ASN A 156 6.20 -9.30 -6.18
C ASN A 156 4.75 -9.53 -6.59
N ASP A 157 3.86 -9.53 -5.60
CA ASP A 157 2.41 -9.63 -5.78
C ASP A 157 1.70 -8.27 -5.57
N ILE A 158 2.47 -7.20 -5.26
CA ILE A 158 1.92 -5.89 -4.90
C ILE A 158 2.17 -4.89 -6.03
N PRO A 159 1.15 -4.54 -6.83
CA PRO A 159 1.26 -3.54 -7.88
C PRO A 159 1.12 -2.13 -7.27
N LEU A 160 2.22 -1.56 -6.73
CA LEU A 160 2.21 -0.25 -6.07
C LEU A 160 1.75 0.91 -6.97
N ASP A 161 1.94 0.78 -8.26
CA ASP A 161 1.52 1.76 -9.27
C ASP A 161 0.00 1.82 -9.42
N GLU A 162 -0.69 0.69 -9.33
CA GLU A 162 -2.15 0.61 -9.50
C GLU A 162 -2.93 1.37 -8.43
N LEU A 163 -2.33 1.64 -7.25
CA LEU A 163 -2.97 2.46 -6.23
C LEU A 163 -3.36 3.86 -6.72
N GLY A 164 -2.58 4.42 -7.64
CA GLY A 164 -2.82 5.76 -8.17
C GLY A 164 -3.24 5.80 -9.63
N THR A 165 -2.97 4.72 -10.38
CA THR A 165 -3.26 4.62 -11.82
C THR A 165 -4.51 3.80 -12.13
N GLY A 166 -5.05 3.07 -11.15
CA GLY A 166 -6.14 2.11 -11.33
C GLY A 166 -5.64 0.74 -11.80
N ILE A 167 -6.48 -0.27 -11.66
CA ILE A 167 -6.14 -1.65 -12.05
C ILE A 167 -5.82 -1.67 -13.56
N ASN A 168 -4.67 -2.23 -13.90
CA ASN A 168 -4.13 -2.20 -15.27
C ASN A 168 -4.01 -0.79 -15.88
N GLY A 169 -3.96 0.25 -15.04
CA GLY A 169 -3.84 1.64 -15.50
C GLY A 169 -5.13 2.25 -16.05
N ASP A 170 -6.31 1.72 -15.70
CA ASP A 170 -7.63 2.16 -16.19
C ASP A 170 -8.02 3.58 -15.73
N GLY A 171 -7.36 4.12 -14.71
CA GLY A 171 -7.63 5.45 -14.14
C GLY A 171 -8.93 5.57 -13.34
N ILE A 172 -9.64 4.48 -13.11
CA ILE A 172 -10.99 4.46 -12.53
C ILE A 172 -11.08 3.52 -11.32
N THR A 173 -10.61 2.27 -11.47
CA THR A 173 -10.79 1.23 -10.46
C THR A 173 -9.86 1.45 -9.29
N LYS A 174 -10.43 1.56 -8.10
CA LYS A 174 -9.68 1.82 -6.86
C LYS A 174 -9.22 0.52 -6.23
N SER A 175 -8.01 0.52 -5.72
CA SER A 175 -7.44 -0.58 -4.94
C SER A 175 -7.09 -0.12 -3.52
N HIS A 176 -6.95 -1.06 -2.61
CA HIS A 176 -6.58 -0.82 -1.22
C HIS A 176 -5.39 -1.72 -0.85
N LEU A 177 -4.39 -1.13 -0.23
CA LEU A 177 -3.25 -1.86 0.34
C LEU A 177 -3.28 -1.70 1.86
N PHE A 178 -3.36 -2.82 2.57
CA PHE A 178 -3.22 -2.87 4.04
C PHE A 178 -1.83 -3.42 4.37
N VAL A 179 -1.05 -2.64 5.10
CA VAL A 179 0.25 -3.05 5.63
C VAL A 179 0.08 -3.24 7.13
N ILE A 180 0.13 -4.49 7.58
CA ILE A 180 -0.09 -4.87 8.97
C ILE A 180 1.25 -5.30 9.53
N THR A 181 1.66 -4.68 10.64
CA THR A 181 2.90 -4.97 11.37
C THR A 181 2.57 -5.42 12.78
N PRO A 182 3.37 -6.31 13.40
CA PRO A 182 3.22 -6.63 14.81
C PRO A 182 3.39 -5.39 15.68
N ASP A 183 2.69 -5.33 16.82
CA ASP A 183 2.79 -4.22 17.76
C ASP A 183 3.94 -4.41 18.76
N ASP A 184 4.36 -5.65 18.95
CA ASP A 184 5.29 -6.12 19.98
C ASP A 184 6.69 -6.47 19.45
N ASP A 185 6.88 -6.50 18.12
CA ASP A 185 8.15 -6.87 17.48
C ASP A 185 8.52 -5.87 16.36
N ASP A 186 9.68 -5.24 16.50
CA ASP A 186 10.22 -4.28 15.54
C ASP A 186 11.31 -4.87 14.61
N THR A 187 11.58 -6.16 14.75
CA THR A 187 12.65 -6.86 14.03
C THR A 187 12.57 -6.65 12.51
N TRP A 188 11.37 -6.63 11.95
CA TRP A 188 11.15 -6.50 10.50
C TRP A 188 10.57 -5.16 10.04
N ASP A 189 10.63 -4.14 10.88
CA ASP A 189 10.13 -2.79 10.55
C ASP A 189 10.79 -2.16 9.31
N PHE A 190 11.96 -2.66 8.93
CA PHE A 190 12.63 -2.22 7.71
C PHE A 190 11.87 -2.62 6.44
N VAL A 191 11.05 -3.69 6.47
CA VAL A 191 10.24 -4.14 5.31
C VAL A 191 9.14 -3.12 4.98
N PRO A 192 8.25 -2.73 5.92
CA PRO A 192 7.34 -1.60 5.71
C PRO A 192 8.06 -0.31 5.28
N GLY A 193 9.22 -0.03 5.89
CA GLY A 193 10.05 1.12 5.49
C GLY A 193 10.49 1.10 4.03
N MET A 194 10.84 -0.07 3.50
CA MET A 194 11.10 -0.27 2.07
C MET A 194 9.84 -0.08 1.23
N ILE A 195 8.70 -0.67 1.65
CA ILE A 195 7.42 -0.54 0.97
C ILE A 195 7.05 0.94 0.83
N TYR A 196 7.05 1.71 1.91
CA TYR A 196 6.71 3.13 1.85
C TYR A 196 7.67 3.95 1.01
N THR A 197 8.97 3.64 1.07
CA THR A 197 9.98 4.32 0.25
C THR A 197 9.71 4.12 -1.24
N LEU A 198 9.45 2.87 -1.64
CA LEU A 198 9.20 2.52 -3.04
C LEU A 198 7.80 2.94 -3.49
N LEU A 199 6.79 2.88 -2.61
CA LEU A 199 5.45 3.39 -2.87
C LEU A 199 5.49 4.87 -3.28
N PHE A 200 6.08 5.74 -2.46
CA PHE A 200 6.15 7.16 -2.81
C PHE A 200 6.98 7.41 -4.07
N GLN A 201 8.07 6.66 -4.28
CA GLN A 201 8.84 6.77 -5.52
C GLN A 201 8.00 6.40 -6.73
N GLU A 202 7.22 5.30 -6.63
CA GLU A 202 6.37 4.82 -7.72
C GLU A 202 5.24 5.81 -8.01
N LEU A 203 4.50 6.25 -6.99
CA LEU A 203 3.42 7.22 -7.15
C LEU A 203 3.91 8.53 -7.79
N TYR A 204 5.07 9.04 -7.37
CA TYR A 204 5.67 10.23 -7.96
C TYR A 204 6.16 10.01 -9.39
N ARG A 205 6.63 8.79 -9.70
CA ARG A 205 7.02 8.41 -11.05
C ARG A 205 5.81 8.36 -11.97
N GLN A 206 4.76 7.65 -11.56
CA GLN A 206 3.53 7.50 -12.31
C GLN A 206 2.83 8.85 -12.56
N ALA A 207 2.76 9.70 -11.54
CA ALA A 207 2.15 11.02 -11.68
C ALA A 207 2.73 11.84 -12.86
N ARG A 208 4.01 11.66 -13.21
CA ARG A 208 4.67 12.39 -14.31
C ARG A 208 4.13 12.04 -15.69
N PHE A 209 3.48 10.89 -15.84
CA PHE A 209 2.89 10.47 -17.11
C PHE A 209 1.49 11.04 -17.34
N TYR A 210 0.87 11.61 -16.30
CA TYR A 210 -0.47 12.16 -16.35
C TYR A 210 -0.47 13.69 -16.44
N ARG A 211 -1.59 14.24 -16.93
CA ARG A 211 -1.80 15.68 -17.03
C ARG A 211 -1.63 16.35 -15.66
N ASN A 212 -0.99 17.50 -15.64
CA ASN A 212 -0.67 18.29 -14.44
C ASN A 212 0.27 17.58 -13.44
N ASN A 213 0.95 16.51 -13.85
CA ASN A 213 1.77 15.66 -12.98
C ASN A 213 1.00 15.15 -11.75
N ALA A 214 -0.28 14.85 -11.88
CA ALA A 214 -1.15 14.32 -10.83
C ALA A 214 -1.73 12.97 -11.24
N LEU A 215 -1.81 12.06 -10.29
CA LEU A 215 -2.41 10.73 -10.50
C LEU A 215 -3.91 10.85 -10.80
N PRO A 216 -4.48 10.00 -11.66
CA PRO A 216 -5.91 10.00 -11.96
C PRO A 216 -6.77 9.64 -10.75
N ILE A 217 -6.28 8.75 -9.89
CA ILE A 217 -6.94 8.36 -8.64
C ILE A 217 -6.21 8.99 -7.46
N ALA A 218 -6.96 9.61 -6.56
CA ALA A 218 -6.40 10.15 -5.33
C ALA A 218 -5.94 9.01 -4.41
N VAL A 219 -4.68 9.05 -3.96
CA VAL A 219 -4.11 8.06 -3.06
C VAL A 219 -4.04 8.63 -1.65
N GLY A 220 -4.81 8.03 -0.74
CA GLY A 220 -4.79 8.36 0.69
C GLY A 220 -3.91 7.39 1.48
N CYS A 221 -2.86 7.90 2.11
CA CYS A 221 -1.99 7.14 2.99
C CYS A 221 -2.38 7.40 4.45
N TRP A 222 -2.98 6.42 5.10
CA TRP A 222 -3.38 6.48 6.50
C TRP A 222 -2.34 5.75 7.33
N PHE A 223 -1.67 6.47 8.21
CA PHE A 223 -0.60 5.94 9.05
C PHE A 223 -1.09 5.86 10.49
N ASP A 224 -1.73 4.77 10.82
CA ASP A 224 -2.10 4.49 12.21
C ASP A 224 -0.83 4.17 13.01
N GLU A 225 -0.77 4.66 14.23
CA GLU A 225 0.45 4.61 15.06
C GLU A 225 1.72 5.08 14.34
N PHE A 226 1.62 6.22 13.66
CA PHE A 226 2.70 6.79 12.83
C PHE A 226 4.09 6.77 13.50
N ALA A 227 4.14 6.82 14.83
CA ALA A 227 5.38 6.78 15.58
C ALA A 227 6.15 5.47 15.42
N ASN A 228 5.46 4.37 15.14
CA ASN A 228 6.05 3.04 15.00
C ASN A 228 6.42 2.72 13.54
N ILE A 229 6.08 3.60 12.60
CA ILE A 229 6.32 3.37 11.18
C ILE A 229 7.67 3.94 10.75
N LYS A 230 8.50 3.13 10.12
CA LYS A 230 9.79 3.54 9.55
C LYS A 230 9.59 4.29 8.23
N MET A 231 9.45 5.61 8.31
CA MET A 231 9.23 6.47 7.14
C MET A 231 10.51 6.73 6.33
N PRO A 232 10.38 7.03 5.01
CA PRO A 232 11.50 7.51 4.20
C PRO A 232 12.19 8.71 4.85
N SER A 233 13.50 8.80 4.71
CA SER A 233 14.30 9.90 5.29
C SER A 233 13.88 11.30 4.79
N ASN A 234 13.24 11.37 3.63
CA ASN A 234 12.74 12.60 3.02
C ASN A 234 11.23 12.80 3.17
N PHE A 235 10.61 12.20 4.20
CA PHE A 235 9.15 12.22 4.39
C PHE A 235 8.58 13.64 4.51
N GLU A 236 9.27 14.55 5.20
CA GLU A 236 8.88 15.96 5.26
C GLU A 236 8.73 16.59 3.86
N ARG A 237 9.71 16.34 2.99
CA ARG A 237 9.65 16.79 1.59
C ARG A 237 8.53 16.15 0.81
N ILE A 238 8.22 14.86 1.08
CA ILE A 238 7.08 14.16 0.50
C ILE A 238 5.79 14.85 0.89
N LEU A 239 5.56 15.11 2.18
CA LEU A 239 4.38 15.83 2.68
C LEU A 239 4.21 17.20 2.03
N ALA A 240 5.28 17.96 1.90
CA ALA A 240 5.25 19.30 1.27
C ALA A 240 4.82 19.27 -0.21
N THR A 241 4.96 18.13 -0.91
CA THR A 241 4.77 18.04 -2.36
C THR A 241 3.72 17.04 -2.82
N CYS A 242 3.28 16.11 -1.97
CA CYS A 242 2.39 15.00 -2.32
C CYS A 242 1.02 15.47 -2.85
N ARG A 243 0.47 16.57 -2.31
CA ARG A 243 -0.79 17.15 -2.75
C ARG A 243 -0.82 17.43 -4.26
N SER A 244 0.28 17.96 -4.82
CA SER A 244 0.38 18.24 -6.26
C SER A 244 0.41 16.96 -7.12
N ARG A 245 0.58 15.79 -6.51
CA ARG A 245 0.58 14.47 -7.16
C ARG A 245 -0.74 13.73 -6.99
N ASN A 246 -1.75 14.37 -6.38
CA ASN A 246 -3.01 13.75 -5.97
C ASN A 246 -2.81 12.67 -4.89
N VAL A 247 -1.84 12.88 -4.00
CA VAL A 247 -1.55 12.02 -2.86
C VAL A 247 -1.74 12.84 -1.59
N PHE A 248 -2.35 12.26 -0.56
CA PHE A 248 -2.45 12.87 0.77
C PHE A 248 -2.06 11.87 1.85
N CYS A 249 -1.56 12.39 2.97
CA CYS A 249 -1.12 11.57 4.09
C CYS A 249 -1.87 12.00 5.36
N VAL A 250 -2.24 11.02 6.17
CA VAL A 250 -2.92 11.20 7.45
C VAL A 250 -2.09 10.51 8.53
N PRO A 251 -1.10 11.20 9.13
CA PRO A 251 -0.37 10.64 10.28
C PRO A 251 -1.27 10.68 11.53
N ILE A 252 -1.39 9.54 12.22
CA ILE A 252 -2.14 9.41 13.46
C ILE A 252 -1.14 9.13 14.59
N LEU A 253 -1.21 9.92 15.65
CA LEU A 253 -0.26 9.92 16.75
C LEU A 253 -0.99 9.92 18.09
N GLN A 254 -0.42 9.31 19.09
CA GLN A 254 -0.94 9.35 20.46
C GLN A 254 -0.56 10.68 21.17
N SER A 255 0.60 11.25 20.82
CA SER A 255 1.09 12.51 21.39
C SER A 255 2.09 13.22 20.48
N LEU A 256 2.27 14.53 20.70
CA LEU A 256 3.32 15.30 20.01
C LEU A 256 4.74 14.91 20.45
N ALA A 257 4.90 14.33 21.64
CA ALA A 257 6.20 13.86 22.10
C ALA A 257 6.74 12.77 21.18
N GLN A 258 5.88 11.92 20.63
CA GLN A 258 6.27 10.86 19.68
C GLN A 258 6.88 11.45 18.40
N ILE A 259 6.20 12.42 17.77
CA ILE A 259 6.74 13.00 16.52
C ILE A 259 8.01 13.82 16.77
N LYS A 260 8.14 14.49 17.92
CA LYS A 260 9.36 15.19 18.32
C LYS A 260 10.54 14.26 18.51
N LYS A 261 10.32 13.03 18.98
CA LYS A 261 11.33 11.99 19.10
C LYS A 261 11.81 11.51 17.72
N LEU A 262 10.89 11.32 16.78
CA LEU A 262 11.17 10.86 15.42
C LEU A 262 11.89 11.91 14.57
N PHE A 263 11.43 13.16 14.64
CA PHE A 263 11.91 14.26 13.81
C PHE A 263 12.56 15.31 14.71
N LYS A 264 13.84 15.11 14.99
CA LYS A 264 14.66 15.97 15.86
C LYS A 264 14.92 17.34 15.19
N ASP A 265 15.53 18.25 15.92
CA ASP A 265 16.01 19.56 15.44
C ASP A 265 14.92 20.47 14.81
N GLY A 266 13.69 20.34 15.30
CA GLY A 266 12.56 21.14 14.80
C GLY A 266 11.90 20.65 13.51
N ALA A 267 12.38 19.57 12.90
CA ALA A 267 11.80 18.99 11.68
C ALA A 267 10.35 18.54 11.86
N TRP A 268 9.94 18.20 13.09
CA TRP A 268 8.55 17.86 13.42
C TRP A 268 7.58 18.99 13.13
N GLU A 269 8.00 20.25 13.29
CA GLU A 269 7.16 21.42 12.98
C GLU A 269 6.86 21.49 11.48
N GLY A 270 7.84 21.12 10.64
CA GLY A 270 7.64 21.00 9.20
C GLY A 270 6.61 19.93 8.84
N ILE A 271 6.61 18.79 9.55
CA ILE A 271 5.62 17.72 9.37
C ILE A 271 4.22 18.24 9.70
N VAL A 272 4.02 18.80 10.90
CA VAL A 272 2.72 19.31 11.35
C VAL A 272 2.28 20.49 10.48
N GLY A 273 3.19 21.41 10.13
CA GLY A 273 2.92 22.58 9.30
C GLY A 273 2.51 22.28 7.86
N ASN A 274 2.86 21.10 7.34
CA ASN A 274 2.42 20.62 6.03
C ASN A 274 1.04 19.94 6.06
N CYS A 275 0.45 19.72 7.24
CA CYS A 275 -0.91 19.22 7.38
C CYS A 275 -1.89 20.40 7.42
N ASP A 276 -2.78 20.48 6.43
CA ASP A 276 -3.80 21.56 6.37
C ASP A 276 -4.88 21.41 7.45
N THR A 277 -5.09 20.19 7.94
CA THR A 277 -6.06 19.88 8.99
C THR A 277 -5.35 19.20 10.15
N PHE A 278 -5.64 19.67 11.36
CA PHE A 278 -5.19 19.05 12.60
C PHE A 278 -6.41 18.69 13.47
N ILE A 279 -6.53 17.44 13.86
CA ILE A 279 -7.64 16.95 14.68
C ILE A 279 -7.07 16.46 16.01
N TYR A 280 -7.51 17.08 17.11
CA TYR A 280 -7.17 16.67 18.45
C TYR A 280 -8.32 15.88 19.06
N LEU A 281 -8.05 14.62 19.38
CA LEU A 281 -9.05 13.66 19.92
C LEU A 281 -8.99 13.50 21.44
N GLY A 282 -8.17 14.29 22.12
CA GLY A 282 -7.89 14.14 23.54
C GLY A 282 -6.58 13.41 23.79
N GLY A 283 -6.10 13.45 25.02
CA GLY A 283 -4.86 12.80 25.44
C GLY A 283 -4.44 13.25 26.82
N ASN A 284 -3.36 12.68 27.37
CA ASN A 284 -2.87 12.99 28.72
C ASN A 284 -1.47 13.67 28.72
N GLU A 285 -0.90 13.95 27.54
CA GLU A 285 0.46 14.46 27.43
C GLU A 285 0.49 16.00 27.48
N GLN A 286 1.23 16.54 28.46
CA GLN A 286 1.24 17.97 28.78
C GLN A 286 1.72 18.87 27.65
N SER A 287 2.74 18.44 26.89
CA SER A 287 3.27 19.28 25.80
C SER A 287 2.28 19.39 24.64
N THR A 288 1.46 18.38 24.42
CA THR A 288 0.34 18.41 23.46
C THR A 288 -0.73 19.39 23.92
N HIS A 289 -1.14 19.37 25.19
CA HIS A 289 -2.14 20.31 25.71
C HIS A 289 -1.68 21.76 25.55
N LYS A 290 -0.42 22.02 25.88
CA LYS A 290 0.16 23.37 25.72
C LYS A 290 0.16 23.81 24.26
N TYR A 291 0.57 22.92 23.35
CA TYR A 291 0.59 23.21 21.92
C TYR A 291 -0.80 23.50 21.36
N ILE A 292 -1.81 22.71 21.74
CA ILE A 292 -3.20 22.95 21.33
C ILE A 292 -3.72 24.28 21.87
N SER A 293 -3.46 24.60 23.15
CA SER A 293 -3.85 25.87 23.75
C SER A 293 -3.22 27.07 23.00
N GLU A 294 -1.95 26.96 22.63
CA GLU A 294 -1.26 28.00 21.83
C GLU A 294 -1.86 28.14 20.42
N LEU A 295 -2.22 27.04 19.76
CA LEU A 295 -2.88 27.06 18.43
C LEU A 295 -4.28 27.67 18.47
N LEU A 296 -5.02 27.46 19.56
CA LEU A 296 -6.35 28.07 19.75
C LEU A 296 -6.28 29.59 19.93
N GLY A 297 -5.15 30.08 20.43
CA GLY A 297 -4.90 31.49 20.62
C GLY A 297 -5.61 32.10 21.84
N LYS A 298 -5.70 33.41 21.87
CA LYS A 298 -6.26 34.18 23.00
C LYS A 298 -7.45 35.01 22.55
N TRP A 299 -8.39 35.15 23.45
CA TRP A 299 -9.49 36.11 23.30
C TRP A 299 -9.36 37.26 24.31
N THR A 300 -9.99 38.34 24.03
CA THR A 300 -9.94 39.55 24.85
C THR A 300 -11.08 39.55 25.86
N ILE A 301 -10.74 39.70 27.14
CA ILE A 301 -11.72 39.83 28.19
C ILE A 301 -11.60 41.24 28.81
N ASP A 302 -12.75 41.88 29.02
CA ASP A 302 -12.82 43.12 29.79
C ASP A 302 -12.78 42.79 31.28
N LYS A 303 -11.68 43.14 31.94
CA LYS A 303 -11.53 43.00 33.38
C LYS A 303 -11.93 44.27 34.05
N ARG A 304 -13.01 44.23 34.86
CA ARG A 304 -13.40 45.35 35.73
C ARG A 304 -12.88 45.10 37.13
N THR A 305 -11.99 45.96 37.60
CA THR A 305 -11.57 45.96 38.99
C THR A 305 -12.21 47.16 39.68
N THR A 306 -13.05 46.91 40.68
CA THR A 306 -13.66 47.96 41.49
C THR A 306 -12.94 48.00 42.84
N GLY A 307 -12.24 49.08 43.12
CA GLY A 307 -11.66 49.39 44.43
C GLY A 307 -12.58 50.31 45.20
N GLU A 308 -13.09 49.86 46.33
CA GLU A 308 -13.90 50.68 47.26
C GLU A 308 -13.10 50.95 48.55
N SER A 309 -12.79 52.23 48.81
CA SER A 309 -12.17 52.61 50.07
C SER A 309 -13.23 53.16 50.99
N ARG A 310 -13.43 52.50 52.14
CA ARG A 310 -14.37 52.90 53.19
C ARG A 310 -13.64 53.75 54.21
N GLY A 311 -13.84 55.11 54.14
CA GLY A 311 -13.36 56.09 55.07
C GLY A 311 -14.15 57.40 54.93
N ALA A 312 -13.92 58.44 55.79
CA ALA A 312 -14.66 59.66 55.79
C ALA A 312 -14.59 60.48 54.46
N GLN A 313 -13.71 60.09 53.57
CA GLN A 313 -13.62 60.48 52.15
C GLN A 313 -13.51 59.31 51.24
N GLY A 314 -14.56 58.40 51.23
CA GLY A 314 -14.61 57.25 50.41
C GLY A 314 -14.49 57.54 48.89
N SER A 315 -13.56 56.92 48.19
CA SER A 315 -13.43 57.00 46.74
C SER A 315 -13.70 55.63 46.10
N VAL A 316 -14.48 55.65 45.02
CA VAL A 316 -14.70 54.41 44.16
C VAL A 316 -13.86 54.58 42.91
N SER A 317 -12.87 53.75 42.76
CA SER A 317 -12.07 53.72 41.53
C SER A 317 -12.55 52.51 40.71
N LYS A 318 -12.88 52.75 39.45
CA LYS A 318 -13.22 51.70 38.46
C LYS A 318 -12.11 51.64 37.42
N ASN A 319 -11.34 50.59 37.44
CA ASN A 319 -10.33 50.33 36.39
C ASN A 319 -10.90 49.37 35.38
N TYR A 320 -10.75 49.69 34.11
CA TYR A 320 -11.11 48.88 32.97
C TYR A 320 -9.81 48.42 32.31
N ASP A 321 -9.46 47.17 32.50
CA ASP A 321 -8.30 46.56 31.85
C ASP A 321 -8.76 45.52 30.83
N VAL A 322 -8.05 45.47 29.71
CA VAL A 322 -8.25 44.45 28.68
C VAL A 322 -7.21 43.38 28.88
N LEU A 323 -7.65 42.17 29.20
CA LEU A 323 -6.78 41.01 29.42
C LEU A 323 -6.94 39.99 28.27
N GLY A 324 -5.82 39.58 27.69
CA GLY A 324 -5.82 38.43 26.77
C GLY A 324 -5.85 37.12 27.57
N GLN A 325 -6.96 36.38 27.50
CA GLN A 325 -7.09 35.04 28.11
C GLN A 325 -7.00 34.01 27.02
N GLU A 326 -6.33 32.87 27.29
CA GLU A 326 -6.32 31.72 26.38
C GLU A 326 -7.75 31.24 26.13
N LEU A 327 -8.07 30.91 24.88
CA LEU A 327 -9.41 30.44 24.50
C LEU A 327 -9.77 29.19 25.27
N LEU A 328 -8.82 28.24 25.34
CA LEU A 328 -8.81 27.10 26.28
C LEU A 328 -7.39 27.04 26.87
N ASP A 329 -7.26 27.11 28.17
CA ASP A 329 -5.98 26.85 28.82
C ASP A 329 -5.58 25.35 28.75
N PRO A 330 -4.31 24.98 28.97
CA PRO A 330 -3.87 23.59 28.89
C PRO A 330 -4.63 22.64 29.82
N ALA A 331 -5.13 23.12 30.98
CA ALA A 331 -5.93 22.30 31.88
C ALA A 331 -7.33 22.03 31.31
N GLN A 332 -7.93 23.02 30.65
CA GLN A 332 -9.21 22.87 29.95
C GLN A 332 -9.09 21.97 28.73
N VAL A 333 -7.98 22.06 27.98
CA VAL A 333 -7.69 21.14 26.86
C VAL A 333 -7.60 19.69 27.36
N ARG A 334 -6.96 19.46 28.52
CA ARG A 334 -6.89 18.13 29.16
C ARG A 334 -8.28 17.61 29.56
N LEU A 335 -9.18 18.50 29.93
CA LEU A 335 -10.54 18.15 30.38
C LEU A 335 -11.55 18.05 29.23
N LEU A 336 -11.07 18.03 27.97
CA LEU A 336 -11.95 17.84 26.82
C LEU A 336 -12.76 16.54 26.98
N PRO A 337 -14.11 16.59 26.90
CA PRO A 337 -14.94 15.39 27.01
C PRO A 337 -14.57 14.33 25.96
N ASN A 338 -14.68 13.04 26.36
CA ASN A 338 -14.28 11.94 25.49
C ASN A 338 -15.06 11.82 24.18
N ASP A 339 -16.26 12.37 24.11
CA ASP A 339 -17.10 12.42 22.93
C ASP A 339 -16.79 13.62 22.01
N LYS A 340 -15.87 14.52 22.42
CA LYS A 340 -15.53 15.73 21.69
C LYS A 340 -14.14 15.65 21.06
N CYS A 341 -13.98 16.42 19.98
CA CYS A 341 -12.70 16.67 19.34
C CYS A 341 -12.55 18.17 19.03
N ILE A 342 -11.29 18.61 18.88
CA ILE A 342 -10.96 19.95 18.39
C ILE A 342 -10.44 19.79 16.97
N VAL A 343 -11.04 20.54 16.04
CA VAL A 343 -10.66 20.53 14.62
C VAL A 343 -10.10 21.89 14.24
N LEU A 344 -8.88 21.89 13.73
CA LEU A 344 -8.16 23.05 13.26
C LEU A 344 -7.93 22.89 11.76
N VAL A 345 -8.47 23.80 10.96
CA VAL A 345 -8.28 23.83 9.51
C VAL A 345 -7.60 25.14 9.14
N ARG A 346 -6.61 25.07 8.27
CA ARG A 346 -5.87 26.26 7.83
C ARG A 346 -6.82 27.32 7.25
N GLY A 347 -6.78 28.53 7.79
CA GLY A 347 -7.60 29.66 7.36
C GLY A 347 -8.99 29.70 7.97
N GLU A 348 -9.38 28.73 8.76
CA GLU A 348 -10.68 28.67 9.44
C GLU A 348 -10.55 28.86 10.95
N LYS A 349 -11.65 29.18 11.60
CA LYS A 349 -11.72 29.27 13.06
C LYS A 349 -11.71 27.86 13.65
N PRO A 350 -11.08 27.68 14.82
CA PRO A 350 -11.15 26.41 15.54
C PRO A 350 -12.58 25.95 15.79
N LEU A 351 -12.83 24.64 15.64
CA LEU A 351 -14.12 24.03 15.88
C LEU A 351 -14.01 22.99 17.00
N ILE A 352 -15.01 22.90 17.86
CA ILE A 352 -15.23 21.77 18.76
C ILE A 352 -16.42 21.00 18.22
N ASP A 353 -16.24 19.72 17.93
CA ASP A 353 -17.27 18.84 17.38
C ASP A 353 -17.34 17.52 18.14
N ASN A 354 -18.36 16.74 17.84
CA ASN A 354 -18.52 15.39 18.37
C ASN A 354 -17.63 14.42 17.58
N LYS A 355 -17.00 13.49 18.29
CA LYS A 355 -16.34 12.35 17.64
C LYS A 355 -17.37 11.51 16.90
N TRP A 356 -16.99 11.03 15.73
CA TRP A 356 -17.82 10.13 14.96
C TRP A 356 -17.49 8.68 15.32
N PHE A 357 -18.34 8.05 16.13
CA PHE A 357 -18.15 6.66 16.56
C PHE A 357 -18.73 5.72 15.51
N ILE A 358 -17.87 4.92 14.87
CA ILE A 358 -18.22 4.02 13.77
C ILE A 358 -19.26 2.97 14.18
N TRP A 359 -19.18 2.47 15.44
CA TRP A 359 -20.10 1.46 15.97
C TRP A 359 -21.55 1.93 16.20
N GLU A 360 -21.76 3.23 16.21
CA GLU A 360 -23.08 3.85 16.30
C GLU A 360 -23.72 4.09 14.94
N LYS A 361 -22.99 3.83 13.87
CA LYS A 361 -23.40 4.18 12.50
C LYS A 361 -23.86 2.96 11.71
N GLN A 362 -24.61 3.22 10.65
CA GLN A 362 -25.13 2.20 9.77
C GLN A 362 -24.02 1.32 9.15
N ILE A 363 -22.83 1.90 8.89
CA ILE A 363 -21.69 1.16 8.37
C ILE A 363 -21.24 0.02 9.31
N ALA A 364 -21.36 0.19 10.64
CA ALA A 364 -21.05 -0.88 11.58
C ALA A 364 -22.06 -2.03 11.50
N LYS A 365 -23.32 -1.74 11.17
CA LYS A 365 -24.36 -2.76 10.93
C LYS A 365 -24.04 -3.52 9.65
N ILE A 366 -23.64 -2.82 8.59
CA ILE A 366 -23.19 -3.43 7.33
C ILE A 366 -21.95 -4.30 7.56
N ALA A 367 -20.95 -3.80 8.28
CA ALA A 367 -19.73 -4.55 8.58
C ALA A 367 -20.00 -5.85 9.37
N LYS A 368 -21.00 -5.86 10.28
CA LYS A 368 -21.41 -7.07 10.98
C LYS A 368 -21.99 -8.13 10.05
N LYS A 369 -22.63 -7.74 8.96
CA LYS A 369 -23.20 -8.64 7.94
C LYS A 369 -22.10 -9.48 7.24
N TYR A 370 -20.91 -8.89 7.04
CA TYR A 370 -19.77 -9.56 6.42
C TYR A 370 -18.87 -10.34 7.41
N GLY A 371 -19.19 -10.28 8.70
CA GLY A 371 -18.41 -10.94 9.75
C GLY A 371 -17.02 -10.32 9.98
N ARG A 372 -16.22 -10.98 10.81
CA ARG A 372 -14.81 -10.63 10.96
C ARG A 372 -14.02 -11.28 9.82
N TYR A 373 -13.09 -10.51 9.24
CA TYR A 373 -12.08 -11.10 8.37
C TYR A 373 -11.38 -12.23 9.15
N LYS A 374 -11.52 -13.44 8.65
CA LYS A 374 -10.77 -14.59 9.17
C LYS A 374 -9.52 -14.70 8.31
N ASN A 375 -8.36 -14.49 8.91
CA ASN A 375 -7.10 -14.73 8.22
C ASN A 375 -6.80 -16.23 8.29
N ASP A 376 -7.56 -17.02 7.53
CA ASP A 376 -7.41 -18.48 7.49
C ASP A 376 -6.13 -18.90 6.76
N ALA A 377 -5.46 -17.96 6.09
CA ALA A 377 -4.19 -18.18 5.41
C ALA A 377 -2.98 -18.27 6.38
N VAL A 378 -3.16 -17.95 7.67
CA VAL A 378 -2.11 -18.06 8.67
C VAL A 378 -2.54 -19.09 9.72
N PRO A 379 -2.05 -20.33 9.66
CA PRO A 379 -2.21 -21.31 10.73
C PRO A 379 -1.59 -20.74 12.01
N ARG A 380 -2.39 -20.55 13.05
CA ARG A 380 -2.03 -19.72 14.21
C ARG A 380 -1.00 -20.33 15.16
N GLU A 381 -0.77 -21.63 15.12
CA GLU A 381 0.04 -22.31 16.14
C GLU A 381 1.21 -23.13 15.58
N ASP A 382 1.20 -23.50 14.30
CA ASP A 382 2.16 -24.45 13.75
C ASP A 382 3.20 -23.84 12.82
N MET A 383 3.04 -22.60 12.39
CA MET A 383 3.95 -21.96 11.43
C MET A 383 5.28 -21.50 12.02
N PHE A 384 5.35 -21.35 13.35
CA PHE A 384 6.51 -20.71 14.01
C PHE A 384 7.43 -21.69 14.75
N VAL A 385 7.14 -22.98 14.74
CA VAL A 385 7.90 -23.96 15.54
C VAL A 385 8.83 -24.83 14.72
N VAL A 386 8.74 -24.78 13.40
CA VAL A 386 9.49 -25.75 12.57
C VAL A 386 10.65 -25.08 11.87
N THR A 387 11.78 -25.08 12.54
CA THR A 387 13.09 -24.74 11.97
C THR A 387 13.74 -25.88 11.18
N ASP A 388 13.14 -27.08 11.19
CA ASP A 388 13.68 -28.26 10.52
C ASP A 388 12.77 -28.73 9.37
N ARG A 389 13.18 -28.45 8.14
CA ARG A 389 12.54 -28.91 6.89
C ARG A 389 12.44 -30.44 6.78
N SER A 390 13.16 -31.19 7.61
CA SER A 390 13.08 -32.65 7.67
C SER A 390 11.92 -33.15 8.52
N SER A 391 11.22 -32.29 9.24
CA SER A 391 10.10 -32.65 10.11
C SER A 391 8.94 -33.29 9.32
N GLU A 392 8.19 -34.16 9.98
CA GLU A 392 7.02 -34.83 9.38
C GLU A 392 5.96 -33.83 8.90
N TYR A 393 5.89 -32.67 9.54
CA TYR A 393 4.98 -31.59 9.16
C TYR A 393 5.33 -30.98 7.79
N PHE A 394 6.60 -30.65 7.53
CA PHE A 394 7.02 -30.17 6.20
C PHE A 394 6.89 -31.26 5.12
N LYS A 395 7.12 -32.51 5.48
CA LYS A 395 6.86 -33.62 4.56
C LYS A 395 5.37 -33.70 4.20
N SER A 396 4.48 -33.51 5.17
CA SER A 396 3.02 -33.53 4.94
C SER A 396 2.54 -32.34 4.09
N ILE A 397 3.13 -31.14 4.28
CA ILE A 397 2.83 -29.96 3.42
C ILE A 397 3.34 -30.22 2.00
N ASN A 398 4.60 -30.63 1.85
CA ASN A 398 5.17 -30.93 0.54
C ASN A 398 4.44 -32.09 -0.18
N GLU A 399 3.86 -33.02 0.56
CA GLU A 399 3.02 -34.07 0.00
C GLU A 399 1.64 -33.53 -0.42
N LYS A 400 1.04 -32.64 0.36
CA LYS A 400 -0.21 -31.94 -0.01
C LYS A 400 -0.01 -31.00 -1.20
N GLU A 401 1.09 -30.25 -1.25
CA GLU A 401 1.41 -29.41 -2.41
C GLU A 401 1.72 -30.22 -3.67
N LYS A 402 2.31 -31.41 -3.53
CA LYS A 402 2.52 -32.32 -4.68
C LYS A 402 1.22 -32.91 -5.22
N ASN A 403 0.19 -32.99 -4.40
CA ASN A 403 -1.14 -33.45 -4.79
C ASN A 403 -2.04 -32.30 -5.31
N VAL A 404 -1.63 -31.05 -5.16
CA VAL A 404 -2.26 -29.91 -5.83
C VAL A 404 -1.75 -29.89 -7.27
N VAL A 405 -2.46 -30.52 -8.16
CA VAL A 405 -2.26 -30.37 -9.60
C VAL A 405 -2.78 -28.98 -9.96
N VAL A 406 -1.87 -28.01 -10.07
CA VAL A 406 -2.20 -26.69 -10.61
C VAL A 406 -2.42 -26.86 -12.11
N HIS A 407 -3.66 -26.92 -12.51
CA HIS A 407 -4.03 -26.89 -13.92
C HIS A 407 -4.13 -25.42 -14.36
N ASP A 408 -3.02 -24.86 -14.82
CA ASP A 408 -2.96 -23.48 -15.31
C ASP A 408 -3.83 -23.19 -16.55
N ASN A 409 -4.46 -24.19 -17.14
CA ASN A 409 -5.31 -24.07 -18.33
C ASN A 409 -6.43 -25.14 -18.34
N LEU A 410 -7.17 -25.29 -17.26
CA LEU A 410 -8.36 -26.11 -17.29
C LEU A 410 -9.49 -25.37 -18.01
N ASP A 411 -9.95 -25.96 -19.12
CA ASP A 411 -11.23 -25.58 -19.72
C ASP A 411 -12.33 -25.70 -18.63
N PRO A 412 -13.11 -24.65 -18.36
CA PRO A 412 -14.20 -24.70 -17.38
C PRO A 412 -15.15 -25.88 -17.56
N VAL A 413 -15.30 -26.38 -18.79
CA VAL A 413 -16.13 -27.56 -19.13
C VAL A 413 -15.46 -28.87 -18.68
N GLU A 414 -14.13 -28.96 -18.65
CA GLU A 414 -13.40 -30.12 -18.12
C GLU A 414 -13.42 -30.15 -16.59
N PHE A 415 -13.34 -28.99 -15.95
CA PHE A 415 -13.46 -28.84 -14.49
C PHE A 415 -14.81 -29.36 -13.98
N LEU A 416 -15.91 -29.03 -14.66
CA LEU A 416 -17.27 -29.49 -14.31
C LEU A 416 -17.51 -30.99 -14.56
N LYS A 417 -16.61 -31.68 -15.25
CA LYS A 417 -16.65 -33.13 -15.48
C LYS A 417 -15.79 -33.95 -14.51
N MET A 418 -15.02 -33.29 -13.63
CA MET A 418 -14.25 -33.97 -12.61
C MET A 418 -15.20 -34.51 -11.53
N ASP A 419 -15.15 -35.83 -11.33
CA ASP A 419 -15.92 -36.51 -10.29
C ASP A 419 -15.27 -36.22 -8.93
N PHE A 420 -15.89 -35.34 -8.14
CA PHE A 420 -15.49 -35.08 -6.77
C PHE A 420 -15.90 -36.25 -5.91
N SER A 421 -14.95 -36.93 -5.26
CA SER A 421 -15.21 -38.09 -4.42
C SER A 421 -16.15 -37.74 -3.23
N GLU A 422 -16.98 -38.72 -2.83
CA GLU A 422 -18.03 -38.59 -1.78
C GLU A 422 -17.58 -38.06 -0.41
N GLU A 423 -16.28 -37.92 -0.13
CA GLU A 423 -15.77 -37.35 1.12
C GLU A 423 -15.98 -35.83 1.22
N THR A 424 -16.17 -35.12 0.09
CA THR A 424 -16.41 -33.67 0.08
C THR A 424 -17.88 -33.30 0.30
N ILE A 425 -18.79 -34.27 0.23
CA ILE A 425 -20.25 -34.03 0.34
C ILE A 425 -20.69 -33.97 1.80
N ASN A 426 -19.96 -34.59 2.72
CA ASN A 426 -20.33 -34.60 4.16
C ASN A 426 -20.02 -33.31 4.92
N GLU A 427 -19.25 -32.37 4.35
CA GLU A 427 -19.06 -31.02 4.94
C GLU A 427 -20.19 -30.05 4.57
N HIS A 428 -21.01 -30.37 3.56
CA HIS A 428 -22.12 -29.51 3.14
C HIS A 428 -23.39 -29.64 4.00
N ASP A 429 -23.64 -30.78 4.63
CA ASP A 429 -24.83 -30.99 5.46
C ASP A 429 -24.82 -30.10 6.72
N ASP A 430 -23.64 -29.85 7.31
CA ASP A 430 -23.51 -28.95 8.46
C ASP A 430 -23.66 -27.47 8.07
N GLU A 431 -23.34 -27.09 6.84
CA GLU A 431 -23.52 -25.72 6.32
C GLU A 431 -24.98 -25.43 5.98
N GLU A 432 -25.73 -26.40 5.45
CA GLU A 432 -27.15 -26.23 5.16
C GLU A 432 -28.00 -26.08 6.45
N GLU A 433 -27.70 -26.86 7.50
CA GLU A 433 -28.37 -26.75 8.80
C GLU A 433 -28.03 -25.43 9.51
N TYR A 434 -26.79 -24.94 9.36
CA TYR A 434 -26.36 -23.62 9.84
C TYR A 434 -27.01 -22.46 9.06
N LEU A 435 -27.11 -22.57 7.75
CA LEU A 435 -27.78 -21.58 6.90
C LEU A 435 -29.30 -21.52 7.18
N MET A 436 -29.96 -22.68 7.37
CA MET A 436 -31.37 -22.71 7.74
C MET A 436 -31.63 -22.08 9.10
N SER A 437 -30.75 -22.31 10.08
CA SER A 437 -30.83 -21.66 11.41
C SER A 437 -30.63 -20.13 11.35
N MET A 438 -29.86 -19.64 10.39
CA MET A 438 -29.68 -18.21 10.15
C MET A 438 -30.92 -17.59 9.48
N ILE A 439 -31.53 -18.27 8.52
CA ILE A 439 -32.74 -17.81 7.80
C ILE A 439 -33.89 -17.65 8.77
N ASP A 440 -34.08 -18.59 9.69
CA ASP A 440 -35.13 -18.54 10.74
C ASP A 440 -34.95 -17.39 11.76
N SER A 441 -33.76 -16.79 11.80
CA SER A 441 -33.44 -15.66 12.70
C SER A 441 -33.56 -14.27 12.04
N LEU A 442 -33.84 -14.19 10.74
CA LEU A 442 -33.92 -12.94 9.99
C LEU A 442 -35.31 -12.28 10.08
N SER A 443 -35.33 -10.94 10.11
CA SER A 443 -36.57 -10.17 10.00
C SER A 443 -37.10 -10.18 8.56
N SER A 444 -38.40 -9.82 8.37
CA SER A 444 -39.02 -9.76 7.02
C SER A 444 -38.27 -8.84 6.07
N ASP A 445 -37.73 -7.71 6.56
CA ASP A 445 -37.00 -6.74 5.75
C ASP A 445 -35.62 -7.29 5.30
N GLU A 446 -35.00 -8.14 6.12
CA GLU A 446 -33.74 -8.81 5.80
C GLU A 446 -33.94 -9.96 4.79
N MET A 447 -35.09 -10.61 4.80
CA MET A 447 -35.47 -11.63 3.80
C MET A 447 -35.72 -11.00 2.44
N ASP A 448 -36.34 -9.84 2.36
CA ASP A 448 -36.58 -9.12 1.10
C ASP A 448 -35.27 -8.67 0.44
N ASP A 449 -34.25 -8.29 1.24
CA ASP A 449 -32.91 -7.96 0.74
C ASP A 449 -32.17 -9.19 0.16
N ILE A 450 -32.30 -10.36 0.79
CA ILE A 450 -31.68 -11.62 0.31
C ILE A 450 -32.35 -12.07 -0.99
N ILE A 451 -33.67 -11.99 -1.10
CA ILE A 451 -34.40 -12.34 -2.31
C ILE A 451 -33.97 -11.44 -3.47
N ASN A 452 -33.78 -10.14 -3.22
CA ASN A 452 -33.31 -9.20 -4.24
C ASN A 452 -31.87 -9.53 -4.71
N GLU A 453 -30.99 -9.98 -3.81
CA GLU A 453 -29.63 -10.39 -4.18
C GLU A 453 -29.60 -11.69 -5.01
N GLU A 454 -30.47 -12.67 -4.70
CA GLU A 454 -30.61 -13.89 -5.49
C GLU A 454 -31.19 -13.61 -6.88
N GLU A 455 -32.19 -12.70 -6.98
CA GLU A 455 -32.75 -12.26 -8.26
C GLU A 455 -31.67 -11.54 -9.10
N GLU A 456 -30.82 -10.73 -8.48
CA GLU A 456 -29.73 -10.04 -9.17
C GLU A 456 -28.63 -11.01 -9.63
N ALA A 457 -28.28 -11.99 -8.80
CA ALA A 457 -27.33 -13.05 -9.16
C ALA A 457 -27.86 -13.91 -10.31
N THR A 458 -29.15 -14.28 -10.27
CA THR A 458 -29.83 -15.03 -11.33
C THR A 458 -29.85 -14.23 -12.63
N ARG A 459 -30.07 -12.92 -12.54
CA ARG A 459 -30.07 -12.01 -13.71
C ARG A 459 -28.68 -11.88 -14.31
N ARG A 460 -27.62 -11.84 -13.49
CA ARG A 460 -26.22 -11.85 -13.95
C ARG A 460 -25.88 -13.14 -14.67
N ALA A 461 -26.23 -14.29 -14.09
CA ALA A 461 -25.97 -15.59 -14.72
C ALA A 461 -26.67 -15.71 -16.10
N LYS A 462 -27.91 -15.27 -16.21
CA LYS A 462 -28.63 -15.22 -17.49
C LYS A 462 -28.00 -14.25 -18.50
N PHE A 463 -27.42 -13.16 -18.01
CA PHE A 463 -26.74 -12.20 -18.86
C PHE A 463 -25.40 -12.75 -19.37
N GLU A 464 -24.66 -13.47 -18.55
CA GLU A 464 -23.42 -14.16 -18.97
C GLU A 464 -23.70 -15.26 -20.00
N GLU A 465 -24.76 -16.06 -19.81
CA GLU A 465 -25.20 -17.05 -20.79
C GLU A 465 -25.60 -16.36 -22.12
N PHE A 466 -26.29 -15.26 -22.06
CA PHE A 466 -26.65 -14.47 -23.23
C PHE A 466 -25.44 -13.96 -23.99
N LEU A 467 -24.38 -13.52 -23.27
CA LEU A 467 -23.13 -13.06 -23.88
C LEU A 467 -22.36 -14.19 -24.59
N GLN A 468 -22.38 -15.42 -24.05
CA GLN A 468 -21.73 -16.57 -24.69
C GLN A 468 -22.33 -16.91 -26.06
N ASP A 469 -23.64 -16.73 -26.21
CA ASP A 469 -24.35 -17.02 -27.46
C ASP A 469 -24.52 -15.81 -28.39
N TYR A 470 -24.09 -14.62 -27.94
CA TYR A 470 -24.35 -13.34 -28.63
C TYR A 470 -23.90 -13.33 -30.09
N ASP A 471 -22.71 -13.84 -30.38
CA ASP A 471 -22.15 -13.87 -31.75
C ASP A 471 -22.93 -14.81 -32.68
N LEU A 472 -23.56 -15.82 -32.11
CA LEU A 472 -24.37 -16.81 -32.84
C LEU A 472 -25.84 -16.37 -33.06
N MET A 473 -26.31 -15.38 -32.30
CA MET A 473 -27.65 -14.85 -32.38
C MET A 473 -27.83 -13.96 -33.61
N SER A 474 -29.02 -14.00 -34.20
CA SER A 474 -29.40 -13.00 -35.20
C SER A 474 -29.72 -11.67 -34.52
N ILE A 475 -29.60 -10.57 -35.29
CA ILE A 475 -29.92 -9.22 -34.79
C ILE A 475 -31.36 -9.12 -34.23
N VAL A 476 -32.27 -9.89 -34.80
CA VAL A 476 -33.68 -9.96 -34.34
C VAL A 476 -33.80 -10.62 -32.98
N GLN A 477 -33.01 -11.67 -32.72
CA GLN A 477 -32.96 -12.34 -31.41
C GLN A 477 -32.34 -11.41 -30.35
N ILE A 478 -31.26 -10.72 -30.67
CA ILE A 478 -30.63 -9.73 -29.81
C ILE A 478 -31.61 -8.60 -29.46
N TYR A 479 -32.27 -8.02 -30.46
CA TYR A 479 -33.26 -6.98 -30.28
C TYR A 479 -34.46 -7.44 -29.41
N SER A 480 -34.89 -8.67 -29.55
CA SER A 480 -36.02 -9.24 -28.83
C SER A 480 -35.70 -9.61 -27.38
N SER A 481 -34.44 -9.71 -27.02
CA SER A 481 -34.00 -10.08 -25.67
C SER A 481 -34.40 -9.00 -24.66
N GLU A 482 -34.91 -9.43 -23.49
CA GLU A 482 -35.19 -8.55 -22.35
C GLU A 482 -33.92 -8.07 -21.66
N LEU A 483 -32.77 -8.71 -21.92
CA LEU A 483 -31.46 -8.40 -21.34
C LEU A 483 -30.79 -7.19 -21.99
N ILE A 484 -31.29 -6.73 -23.14
CA ILE A 484 -30.79 -5.56 -23.88
C ILE A 484 -31.59 -4.30 -23.50
N GLU A 485 -30.86 -3.26 -23.16
CA GLU A 485 -31.40 -1.95 -22.77
C GLU A 485 -32.24 -1.30 -23.88
N PRO A 486 -33.32 -0.61 -23.55
CA PRO A 486 -34.22 0.01 -24.55
C PRO A 486 -33.50 1.00 -25.48
N GLU A 487 -32.50 1.73 -24.99
CA GLU A 487 -31.71 2.68 -25.76
C GLU A 487 -30.79 1.97 -26.76
N ARG A 488 -30.19 0.82 -26.36
CA ARG A 488 -29.38 -0.02 -27.23
C ARG A 488 -30.20 -0.68 -28.32
N LYS A 489 -31.41 -1.09 -28.02
CA LYS A 489 -32.39 -1.55 -29.03
C LYS A 489 -32.71 -0.47 -30.09
N LYS A 490 -32.86 0.78 -29.65
CA LYS A 490 -33.04 1.90 -30.59
C LYS A 490 -31.84 2.10 -31.50
N ALA A 491 -30.60 1.96 -30.94
CA ALA A 491 -29.38 2.03 -31.71
C ALA A 491 -29.31 0.96 -32.81
N ILE A 492 -29.71 -0.28 -32.51
CA ILE A 492 -29.80 -1.38 -33.47
C ILE A 492 -30.73 -0.98 -34.66
N ILE A 493 -31.94 -0.52 -34.37
CA ILE A 493 -32.90 -0.10 -35.39
C ILE A 493 -32.34 1.03 -36.27
N GLU A 494 -31.65 1.97 -35.67
CA GLU A 494 -31.08 3.10 -36.41
C GLU A 494 -29.95 2.66 -37.36
N LEU A 495 -29.09 1.74 -36.94
CA LEU A 495 -28.00 1.18 -37.76
C LEU A 495 -28.56 0.29 -38.89
N GLU A 496 -29.60 -0.53 -38.62
CA GLU A 496 -30.30 -1.29 -39.66
C GLU A 496 -30.93 -0.40 -40.75
N LYS A 497 -31.56 0.69 -40.34
CA LYS A 497 -32.15 1.66 -41.31
C LYS A 497 -31.10 2.31 -42.20
N LEU A 498 -29.86 2.37 -41.79
CA LEU A 498 -28.72 2.85 -42.61
C LEU A 498 -28.16 1.78 -43.53
N GLY A 499 -28.69 0.54 -43.50
CA GLY A 499 -28.23 -0.58 -44.31
C GLY A 499 -26.87 -1.13 -43.91
N ILE A 500 -26.52 -1.01 -42.64
CA ILE A 500 -25.24 -1.54 -42.11
C ILE A 500 -25.39 -3.05 -41.95
N ASP A 501 -24.29 -3.74 -42.26
CA ASP A 501 -24.22 -5.19 -42.15
C ASP A 501 -24.42 -5.69 -40.71
N GLU A 502 -25.11 -6.83 -40.54
CA GLU A 502 -25.53 -7.39 -39.25
C GLU A 502 -24.35 -7.59 -38.30
N ASP A 503 -23.22 -8.14 -38.79
CA ASP A 503 -22.06 -8.39 -37.97
C ASP A 503 -21.40 -7.09 -37.47
N LYS A 504 -21.47 -6.04 -38.27
CA LYS A 504 -20.98 -4.71 -37.83
C LYS A 504 -21.91 -4.10 -36.81
N ILE A 505 -23.24 -4.27 -36.94
CA ILE A 505 -24.19 -3.79 -35.94
C ILE A 505 -23.92 -4.50 -34.61
N LYS A 506 -23.74 -5.82 -34.60
CA LYS A 506 -23.45 -6.59 -33.40
C LYS A 506 -22.20 -6.08 -32.66
N ASN A 507 -21.15 -5.79 -33.41
CA ASN A 507 -19.90 -5.26 -32.83
C ASN A 507 -20.08 -3.86 -32.24
N GLU A 508 -20.85 -2.97 -32.88
CA GLU A 508 -21.05 -1.59 -32.41
C GLU A 508 -22.00 -1.49 -31.22
N VAL A 509 -22.89 -2.46 -31.05
CA VAL A 509 -23.87 -2.49 -29.96
C VAL A 509 -23.65 -3.59 -28.95
N TYR A 510 -22.44 -4.16 -28.91
CA TYR A 510 -22.09 -5.25 -27.99
C TYR A 510 -22.44 -4.88 -26.54
N PRO A 511 -23.07 -5.76 -25.77
CA PRO A 511 -23.64 -5.43 -24.46
C PRO A 511 -22.65 -4.89 -23.43
N GLU A 512 -21.37 -5.26 -23.49
CA GLU A 512 -20.33 -4.77 -22.58
C GLU A 512 -19.79 -3.38 -22.94
N ILE A 513 -20.05 -2.89 -24.15
CA ILE A 513 -19.69 -1.51 -24.52
C ILE A 513 -20.59 -0.54 -23.74
N PRO A 514 -20.04 0.47 -23.07
CA PRO A 514 -20.84 1.46 -22.35
C PRO A 514 -21.89 2.11 -23.27
N LEU A 515 -23.12 2.24 -22.79
CA LEU A 515 -24.22 2.79 -23.60
C LEU A 515 -23.91 4.18 -24.18
N SER A 516 -23.18 5.01 -23.43
CA SER A 516 -22.72 6.33 -23.90
C SER A 516 -21.83 6.24 -25.14
N GLU A 517 -20.97 5.23 -25.21
CA GLU A 517 -20.06 4.98 -26.31
C GLU A 517 -20.83 4.43 -27.54
N VAL A 518 -21.75 3.51 -27.31
CA VAL A 518 -22.66 3.02 -28.39
C VAL A 518 -23.43 4.17 -29.05
N LEU A 519 -24.01 5.07 -28.26
CA LEU A 519 -24.75 6.22 -28.78
C LEU A 519 -23.85 7.21 -29.52
N GLU A 520 -22.61 7.38 -29.10
CA GLU A 520 -21.63 8.22 -29.80
C GLU A 520 -21.22 7.58 -31.14
N ASN A 521 -20.94 6.27 -31.16
CA ASN A 521 -20.62 5.52 -32.37
C ASN A 521 -21.75 5.59 -33.39
N VAL A 522 -22.99 5.35 -32.95
CA VAL A 522 -24.17 5.49 -33.82
C VAL A 522 -24.29 6.89 -34.41
N ARG A 523 -24.00 7.92 -33.62
CA ARG A 523 -24.01 9.31 -34.10
C ARG A 523 -22.88 9.56 -35.13
N MET A 524 -21.71 9.03 -34.93
CA MET A 524 -20.60 9.15 -35.89
C MET A 524 -20.91 8.44 -37.20
N VAL A 525 -21.47 7.22 -37.12
CA VAL A 525 -21.88 6.45 -38.29
C VAL A 525 -22.96 7.19 -39.08
N LYS A 526 -23.99 7.74 -38.41
CA LYS A 526 -25.02 8.56 -39.07
C LYS A 526 -24.42 9.77 -39.79
N ASN A 527 -23.53 10.51 -39.16
CA ASN A 527 -22.89 11.68 -39.76
C ASN A 527 -22.04 11.29 -40.99
N TYR A 528 -21.32 10.16 -40.92
CA TYR A 528 -20.58 9.64 -42.06
C TYR A 528 -21.50 9.29 -43.23
N TYR A 529 -22.55 8.54 -42.99
CA TYR A 529 -23.51 8.18 -44.06
C TYR A 529 -24.28 9.39 -44.64
N ALA A 530 -24.58 10.38 -43.81
CA ALA A 530 -25.13 11.65 -44.30
C ALA A 530 -24.17 12.42 -45.19
N ALA A 531 -22.86 12.41 -44.87
CA ALA A 531 -21.82 13.08 -45.67
C ALA A 531 -21.48 12.34 -46.98
N VAL A 532 -21.65 11.01 -47.01
CA VAL A 532 -21.39 10.21 -48.22
C VAL A 532 -22.56 10.27 -49.20
N ASN A 533 -23.79 10.49 -48.70
CA ASN A 533 -25.01 10.56 -49.52
C ASN A 533 -25.47 12.01 -49.87
N SER A 534 -24.67 13.01 -49.44
CA SER A 534 -24.81 14.41 -49.82
C SER A 534 -23.82 14.78 -50.93
#